data_96ece6466e83c7293ef522608d469bc0
#
_entry.id   96ece6466e83c7293ef522608d469bc0
#
_cell.length_a   1.000
_cell.length_b   1.000
_cell.length_c   1.000
_cell.angle_alpha   90.00
_cell.angle_beta   90.00
_cell.angle_gamma   90.00
#
_symmetry.space_group_name_H-M   'P 1'
#
loop_
_entity.id
_entity.type
_entity.pdbx_description
1 polymer ?
#
loop_
_entity_poly.entity_id
_entity_poly.type
_entity_poly.pdbx_seq_one_letter_code
_entity_poly.pdbx_strand_id
1 'polypeptide(L)'
;MKKLIAFLLALSFALILPVLSVAQPAVQITPAAVNATHFICGDMQTGSLGSFPETQEYTVYLQGNKGVAFMTYGAVVSYIKVYAPNGDLVGTALPITYTSTVYGVFTTPNQSGNYTIQVYGFGGTYYVNCLTGQGTTSNTNTVYNRSDAADYAQDYATSYNPNYPDYNDPNGNGDCTNFVSQCVYDGGMPMRIGSTDAYWYYNSSGRSPSWAGADYFMRHWTKVRSSSYYGRAYEVRIYTRDYILNNRATFGSFLSLGDIVQVLDGADSEATHSIIISQKTSNTNIRYCAHTNDTLNGDIFSFINGLDATEWVVAIKIRNS
;
A
#
# COMPACT_ATOMS: atom_id res chain seq x y z
N MET A 1 -59.46 -9.60 51.53
CA MET A 1 -58.98 -10.68 50.61
C MET A 1 -57.64 -10.22 50.11
N LYS A 2 -56.54 -10.72 50.71
CA LYS A 2 -55.17 -10.37 50.34
C LYS A 2 -54.63 -11.48 49.42
N LYS A 3 -54.27 -11.13 48.15
CA LYS A 3 -53.62 -12.05 47.23
C LYS A 3 -52.10 -11.99 47.45
N LEU A 4 -51.55 -13.15 47.83
CA LEU A 4 -50.12 -13.39 48.00
C LEU A 4 -49.54 -13.67 46.60
N ILE A 5 -48.57 -12.85 46.17
CA ILE A 5 -47.78 -13.11 44.94
C ILE A 5 -46.46 -13.72 45.41
N ALA A 6 -46.27 -15.00 45.03
CA ALA A 6 -45.01 -15.69 45.25
C ALA A 6 -44.01 -15.34 44.12
N PHE A 7 -42.85 -14.81 44.51
CA PHE A 7 -41.73 -14.59 43.60
C PHE A 7 -40.88 -15.87 43.55
N LEU A 8 -40.85 -16.55 42.41
CA LEU A 8 -39.90 -17.63 42.16
C LEU A 8 -38.55 -17.02 41.73
N LEU A 9 -37.55 -17.11 42.58
CA LEU A 9 -36.15 -16.87 42.22
C LEU A 9 -35.61 -18.13 41.55
N ALA A 10 -35.37 -18.09 40.25
CA ALA A 10 -34.62 -19.11 39.52
C ALA A 10 -33.11 -18.84 39.71
N LEU A 11 -32.46 -19.64 40.53
CA LEU A 11 -31.00 -19.65 40.68
C LEU A 11 -30.42 -20.42 39.51
N SER A 12 -29.89 -19.73 38.49
CA SER A 12 -29.09 -20.36 37.43
C SER A 12 -27.67 -20.56 37.92
N PHE A 13 -27.33 -21.80 38.28
CA PHE A 13 -25.93 -22.21 38.45
C PHE A 13 -25.27 -22.28 37.08
N ALA A 14 -24.40 -21.32 36.75
CA ALA A 14 -23.49 -21.45 35.66
C ALA A 14 -22.36 -22.42 36.02
N LEU A 15 -22.40 -23.63 35.45
CA LEU A 15 -21.29 -24.60 35.55
C LEU A 15 -20.13 -24.01 34.72
N ILE A 16 -19.13 -23.44 35.38
CA ILE A 16 -17.85 -23.10 34.75
C ILE A 16 -17.07 -24.40 34.57
N LEU A 17 -17.17 -25.02 33.41
CA LEU A 17 -16.26 -26.10 33.02
C LEU A 17 -14.88 -25.48 32.73
N PRO A 18 -13.78 -26.02 33.25
CA PRO A 18 -12.46 -25.59 32.87
C PRO A 18 -12.27 -25.89 31.38
N VAL A 19 -12.06 -24.86 30.56
CA VAL A 19 -11.59 -25.05 29.18
C VAL A 19 -10.16 -25.63 29.28
N LEU A 20 -10.05 -26.91 29.10
CA LEU A 20 -8.73 -27.53 28.86
C LEU A 20 -8.22 -26.95 27.53
N SER A 21 -7.31 -25.99 27.63
CA SER A 21 -6.50 -25.54 26.51
C SER A 21 -5.62 -26.74 26.10
N VAL A 22 -6.09 -27.49 25.13
CA VAL A 22 -5.23 -28.44 24.41
C VAL A 22 -4.29 -27.59 23.60
N ALA A 23 -3.04 -27.48 24.03
CA ALA A 23 -1.98 -26.90 23.24
C ALA A 23 -1.95 -27.68 21.91
N GLN A 24 -2.35 -27.01 20.82
CA GLN A 24 -2.13 -27.61 19.50
C GLN A 24 -0.63 -27.80 19.33
N PRO A 25 -0.21 -29.03 18.90
CA PRO A 25 1.19 -29.24 18.60
C PRO A 25 1.65 -28.17 17.60
N ALA A 26 2.76 -27.53 17.89
CA ALA A 26 3.40 -26.62 16.97
C ALA A 26 3.61 -27.39 15.66
N VAL A 27 2.85 -26.99 14.63
CA VAL A 27 3.08 -27.51 13.27
C VAL A 27 4.47 -27.02 12.91
N GLN A 28 5.44 -27.91 12.91
CA GLN A 28 6.74 -27.63 12.30
C GLN A 28 6.48 -27.43 10.81
N ILE A 29 6.49 -26.17 10.39
CA ILE A 29 6.42 -25.84 8.97
C ILE A 29 7.77 -26.22 8.40
N THR A 30 7.78 -27.30 7.61
CA THR A 30 8.93 -27.63 6.76
C THR A 30 9.28 -26.42 5.90
N PRO A 31 10.57 -26.16 5.63
CA PRO A 31 10.99 -25.06 4.75
C PRO A 31 10.20 -25.09 3.45
N ALA A 32 9.86 -23.90 2.95
CA ALA A 32 9.04 -23.66 1.77
C ALA A 32 9.26 -24.70 0.67
N ALA A 33 8.16 -25.21 0.13
CA ALA A 33 8.17 -26.20 -0.94
C ALA A 33 9.09 -25.76 -2.08
N VAL A 34 9.84 -26.68 -2.64
CA VAL A 34 10.84 -26.51 -3.72
C VAL A 34 10.23 -25.85 -4.99
N ASN A 35 8.93 -25.58 -5.02
CA ASN A 35 8.16 -25.08 -6.17
C ASN A 35 7.46 -23.72 -5.92
N ALA A 36 7.80 -22.98 -4.88
CA ALA A 36 7.17 -21.68 -4.66
C ALA A 36 7.59 -20.69 -5.76
N THR A 37 6.61 -20.04 -6.41
CA THR A 37 6.87 -19.02 -7.42
C THR A 37 7.49 -17.80 -6.78
N HIS A 38 8.65 -17.38 -7.29
CA HIS A 38 9.28 -16.14 -6.83
C HIS A 38 8.71 -14.94 -7.58
N PHE A 39 8.35 -13.87 -6.85
CA PHE A 39 7.97 -12.60 -7.47
C PHE A 39 8.66 -11.42 -6.80
N ILE A 40 8.58 -10.27 -7.43
CA ILE A 40 9.26 -9.05 -6.99
C ILE A 40 8.19 -8.12 -6.38
N CYS A 41 8.44 -7.60 -5.18
CA CYS A 41 7.58 -6.59 -4.57
C CYS A 41 7.51 -5.35 -5.48
N GLY A 42 6.31 -4.89 -5.78
CA GLY A 42 6.02 -3.85 -6.79
C GLY A 42 5.61 -4.40 -8.16
N ASP A 43 5.76 -5.71 -8.40
CA ASP A 43 5.16 -6.37 -9.55
C ASP A 43 3.91 -7.15 -9.11
N MET A 44 2.93 -7.21 -10.00
CA MET A 44 1.74 -8.02 -9.80
C MET A 44 2.04 -9.47 -10.20
N GLN A 45 1.65 -10.41 -9.35
CA GLN A 45 1.72 -11.83 -9.64
C GLN A 45 0.32 -12.40 -9.79
N THR A 46 0.09 -13.13 -10.88
CA THR A 46 -1.16 -13.85 -11.11
C THR A 46 -1.05 -15.27 -10.57
N GLY A 47 -2.09 -15.71 -9.86
CA GLY A 47 -2.27 -17.08 -9.39
C GLY A 47 -3.63 -17.66 -9.79
N SER A 48 -3.81 -18.96 -9.59
CA SER A 48 -5.10 -19.63 -9.80
C SER A 48 -5.36 -20.59 -8.65
N LEU A 49 -6.57 -20.56 -8.12
CA LEU A 49 -7.06 -21.45 -7.07
C LEU A 49 -8.12 -22.36 -7.64
N GLY A 50 -8.09 -23.64 -7.27
CA GLY A 50 -9.05 -24.65 -7.68
C GLY A 50 -10.45 -24.40 -7.15
N SER A 51 -11.37 -25.32 -7.48
CA SER A 51 -12.76 -25.28 -6.99
C SER A 51 -12.89 -25.59 -5.51
N PHE A 52 -11.86 -26.19 -4.89
CA PHE A 52 -11.80 -26.48 -3.47
C PHE A 52 -10.75 -25.62 -2.80
N PRO A 53 -10.90 -25.31 -1.50
CA PRO A 53 -9.91 -24.52 -0.76
C PRO A 53 -8.52 -25.15 -0.83
N GLU A 54 -7.55 -24.37 -1.27
CA GLU A 54 -6.14 -24.76 -1.37
C GLU A 54 -5.22 -23.60 -1.00
N THR A 55 -3.94 -23.93 -0.81
CA THR A 55 -2.88 -22.94 -0.54
C THR A 55 -1.94 -22.87 -1.73
N GLN A 56 -1.66 -21.65 -2.19
CA GLN A 56 -0.55 -21.39 -3.09
C GLN A 56 0.55 -20.63 -2.35
N GLU A 57 1.80 -20.98 -2.64
CA GLU A 57 2.97 -20.41 -2.00
C GLU A 57 3.81 -19.61 -2.99
N TYR A 58 4.25 -18.47 -2.52
CA TYR A 58 5.16 -17.58 -3.23
C TYR A 58 6.36 -17.26 -2.34
N THR A 59 7.46 -16.88 -2.97
CA THR A 59 8.57 -16.25 -2.27
C THR A 59 8.79 -14.85 -2.78
N VAL A 60 9.11 -13.94 -1.85
CA VAL A 60 9.45 -12.55 -2.16
C VAL A 60 10.62 -12.13 -1.29
N TYR A 61 11.63 -11.48 -1.90
CA TYR A 61 12.72 -10.92 -1.13
C TYR A 61 12.29 -9.64 -0.41
N LEU A 62 12.41 -9.62 0.91
CA LEU A 62 12.13 -8.43 1.74
C LEU A 62 13.34 -8.09 2.62
N GLN A 63 13.50 -6.81 2.91
CA GLN A 63 14.46 -6.35 3.94
C GLN A 63 13.86 -6.47 5.33
N GLY A 64 14.72 -6.67 6.31
CA GLY A 64 14.35 -6.58 7.72
C GLY A 64 14.00 -5.17 8.15
N ASN A 65 13.12 -5.05 9.14
CA ASN A 65 12.63 -3.80 9.72
C ASN A 65 11.95 -2.86 8.70
N LYS A 66 11.22 -3.43 7.73
CA LYS A 66 10.51 -2.68 6.69
C LYS A 66 9.00 -2.83 6.84
N GLY A 67 8.27 -1.77 6.53
CA GLY A 67 6.85 -1.86 6.27
C GLY A 67 6.61 -2.52 4.92
N VAL A 68 5.72 -3.50 4.87
CA VAL A 68 5.28 -4.16 3.65
C VAL A 68 3.77 -4.29 3.64
N ALA A 69 3.17 -4.01 2.50
CA ALA A 69 1.74 -4.20 2.28
C ALA A 69 1.53 -5.30 1.24
N PHE A 70 0.64 -6.24 1.55
CA PHE A 70 0.17 -7.26 0.62
C PHE A 70 -1.31 -7.06 0.32
N MET A 71 -1.67 -7.26 -0.94
CA MET A 71 -3.04 -7.20 -1.41
C MET A 71 -3.30 -8.34 -2.38
N THR A 72 -4.50 -8.96 -2.28
CA THR A 72 -5.01 -9.87 -3.31
C THR A 72 -6.40 -9.45 -3.75
N TYR A 73 -6.76 -9.72 -5.00
CA TYR A 73 -8.12 -9.58 -5.51
C TYR A 73 -8.38 -10.62 -6.61
N GLY A 74 -9.66 -10.82 -6.95
CA GLY A 74 -10.09 -11.82 -7.94
C GLY A 74 -10.82 -12.99 -7.31
N ALA A 75 -10.21 -14.17 -7.24
CA ALA A 75 -10.80 -15.36 -6.60
C ALA A 75 -11.10 -15.14 -5.11
N VAL A 76 -11.86 -16.04 -4.50
CA VAL A 76 -12.19 -15.96 -3.08
C VAL A 76 -10.95 -16.33 -2.26
N VAL A 77 -10.12 -15.32 -1.95
CA VAL A 77 -8.98 -15.46 -1.05
C VAL A 77 -9.46 -15.29 0.39
N SER A 78 -9.20 -16.31 1.21
CA SER A 78 -9.65 -16.34 2.61
C SER A 78 -8.62 -15.73 3.56
N TYR A 79 -7.33 -15.82 3.23
CA TYR A 79 -6.25 -15.14 3.97
C TYR A 79 -4.93 -15.14 3.18
N ILE A 80 -4.06 -14.22 3.59
CA ILE A 80 -2.63 -14.24 3.26
C ILE A 80 -1.87 -14.43 4.56
N LYS A 81 -0.94 -15.40 4.61
CA LYS A 81 0.06 -15.52 5.68
C LYS A 81 1.43 -15.17 5.16
N VAL A 82 2.20 -14.48 6.00
CA VAL A 82 3.57 -14.06 5.69
C VAL A 82 4.49 -14.72 6.70
N TYR A 83 5.50 -15.44 6.22
CA TYR A 83 6.51 -16.10 7.04
C TYR A 83 7.89 -15.53 6.76
N ALA A 84 8.66 -15.32 7.80
CA ALA A 84 10.04 -14.88 7.73
C ALA A 84 10.96 -16.00 7.17
N PRO A 85 12.19 -15.67 6.74
CA PRO A 85 13.14 -16.65 6.21
C PRO A 85 13.47 -17.81 7.18
N ASN A 86 13.34 -17.61 8.48
CA ASN A 86 13.51 -18.64 9.51
C ASN A 86 12.26 -19.50 9.74
N GLY A 87 11.16 -19.23 9.02
CA GLY A 87 9.89 -19.96 9.14
C GLY A 87 8.90 -19.36 10.15
N ASP A 88 9.27 -18.33 10.89
CA ASP A 88 8.37 -17.69 11.85
C ASP A 88 7.24 -16.94 11.14
N LEU A 89 6.01 -17.07 11.67
CA LEU A 89 4.87 -16.33 11.17
C LEU A 89 5.02 -14.84 11.52
N VAL A 90 5.12 -13.99 10.50
CA VAL A 90 5.12 -12.53 10.64
C VAL A 90 3.72 -12.00 10.91
N GLY A 91 2.73 -12.55 10.21
CA GLY A 91 1.34 -12.19 10.41
C GLY A 91 0.38 -12.83 9.41
N THR A 92 -0.91 -12.56 9.62
CA THR A 92 -2.01 -13.02 8.77
C THR A 92 -2.88 -11.84 8.40
N ALA A 93 -3.12 -11.66 7.10
CA ALA A 93 -4.14 -10.74 6.58
C ALA A 93 -5.43 -11.50 6.31
N LEU A 94 -6.55 -10.88 6.64
CA LEU A 94 -7.90 -11.42 6.45
C LEU A 94 -8.65 -10.59 5.40
N PRO A 95 -9.71 -11.13 4.78
CA PRO A 95 -10.54 -10.38 3.85
C PRO A 95 -11.08 -9.11 4.50
N ILE A 96 -11.11 -8.04 3.72
CA ILE A 96 -11.89 -6.87 4.08
C ILE A 96 -13.36 -7.26 4.01
N THR A 97 -14.13 -6.91 5.02
CA THR A 97 -15.53 -7.29 5.17
C THR A 97 -16.31 -7.08 3.87
N TYR A 98 -16.95 -8.14 3.39
CA TYR A 98 -17.80 -8.18 2.17
C TYR A 98 -17.07 -8.09 0.82
N THR A 99 -15.76 -8.27 0.76
CA THR A 99 -15.01 -8.31 -0.50
C THR A 99 -14.20 -9.60 -0.62
N SER A 100 -13.86 -9.99 -1.85
CA SER A 100 -12.90 -11.07 -2.11
C SER A 100 -11.44 -10.62 -1.94
N THR A 101 -11.23 -9.37 -1.55
CA THR A 101 -9.91 -8.78 -1.43
C THR A 101 -9.36 -8.98 -0.03
N VAL A 102 -8.17 -9.54 0.06
CA VAL A 102 -7.38 -9.63 1.30
C VAL A 102 -6.31 -8.55 1.27
N TYR A 103 -6.20 -7.82 2.37
CA TYR A 103 -5.22 -6.78 2.54
C TYR A 103 -4.58 -6.86 3.92
N GLY A 104 -3.28 -6.68 3.97
CA GLY A 104 -2.54 -6.61 5.23
C GLY A 104 -1.28 -5.77 5.12
N VAL A 105 -0.99 -5.04 6.21
CA VAL A 105 0.28 -4.34 6.39
C VAL A 105 1.04 -5.04 7.52
N PHE A 106 2.30 -5.31 7.27
CA PHE A 106 3.19 -5.98 8.20
C PHE A 106 4.48 -5.18 8.37
N THR A 107 5.13 -5.36 9.50
CA THR A 107 6.53 -4.95 9.66
C THR A 107 7.38 -6.22 9.66
N THR A 108 8.32 -6.32 8.74
CA THR A 108 9.25 -7.45 8.71
C THR A 108 10.13 -7.43 9.97
N PRO A 109 10.42 -8.61 10.59
CA PRO A 109 11.40 -8.69 11.67
C PRO A 109 12.79 -8.24 11.17
N ASN A 110 13.75 -8.12 12.08
CA ASN A 110 15.14 -7.72 11.75
C ASN A 110 15.89 -8.85 10.99
N GLN A 111 15.32 -9.31 9.89
CA GLN A 111 15.87 -10.37 9.06
C GLN A 111 15.55 -10.09 7.59
N SER A 112 16.59 -9.89 6.78
CA SER A 112 16.44 -9.79 5.31
C SER A 112 16.55 -11.18 4.68
N GLY A 113 15.78 -11.42 3.62
CA GLY A 113 15.82 -12.69 2.90
C GLY A 113 14.53 -12.98 2.13
N ASN A 114 14.39 -14.20 1.67
CA ASN A 114 13.17 -14.67 1.02
C ASN A 114 12.10 -15.01 2.06
N TYR A 115 11.03 -14.23 2.05
CA TYR A 115 9.82 -14.46 2.83
C TYR A 115 8.90 -15.39 2.06
N THR A 116 8.18 -16.26 2.75
CA THR A 116 7.14 -17.10 2.16
C THR A 116 5.78 -16.46 2.36
N ILE A 117 5.02 -16.36 1.26
CA ILE A 117 3.67 -15.82 1.24
C ILE A 117 2.73 -16.97 0.90
N GLN A 118 1.83 -17.31 1.81
CA GLN A 118 0.77 -18.28 1.58
C GLN A 118 -0.53 -17.57 1.28
N VAL A 119 -1.08 -17.83 0.10
CA VAL A 119 -2.42 -17.38 -0.31
C VAL A 119 -3.35 -18.58 -0.24
N TYR A 120 -4.36 -18.52 0.61
CA TYR A 120 -5.34 -19.59 0.80
C TYR A 120 -6.73 -19.14 0.36
N GLY A 121 -7.39 -19.95 -0.44
CA GLY A 121 -8.71 -19.65 -0.95
C GLY A 121 -9.18 -20.66 -2.00
N PHE A 122 -10.14 -20.26 -2.84
CA PHE A 122 -10.70 -21.08 -3.92
C PHE A 122 -11.32 -20.20 -5.02
N GLY A 123 -11.66 -20.79 -6.17
CA GLY A 123 -12.58 -20.21 -7.12
C GLY A 123 -11.98 -19.39 -8.26
N GLY A 124 -10.81 -19.75 -8.78
CA GLY A 124 -10.30 -19.24 -10.03
C GLY A 124 -9.07 -18.32 -9.93
N THR A 125 -8.94 -17.43 -10.89
CA THR A 125 -7.78 -16.53 -10.98
C THR A 125 -7.82 -15.44 -9.93
N TYR A 126 -6.68 -15.19 -9.29
CA TYR A 126 -6.46 -14.06 -8.40
C TYR A 126 -5.13 -13.37 -8.72
N TYR A 127 -5.01 -12.19 -8.20
CA TYR A 127 -3.81 -11.37 -8.31
C TYR A 127 -3.27 -11.08 -6.91
N VAL A 128 -1.95 -11.12 -6.75
CA VAL A 128 -1.27 -10.73 -5.52
C VAL A 128 -0.26 -9.65 -5.82
N ASN A 129 -0.28 -8.59 -5.04
CA ASN A 129 0.67 -7.49 -5.11
C ASN A 129 1.36 -7.28 -3.74
N CYS A 130 2.60 -6.83 -3.80
CA CYS A 130 3.41 -6.50 -2.63
C CYS A 130 4.04 -5.12 -2.85
N LEU A 131 3.79 -4.22 -1.92
CA LEU A 131 4.42 -2.90 -1.91
C LEU A 131 5.21 -2.72 -0.61
N THR A 132 6.38 -2.10 -0.69
CA THR A 132 7.23 -1.89 0.48
C THR A 132 7.92 -0.53 0.45
N GLY A 133 8.21 -0.01 1.65
CA GLY A 133 9.08 1.14 1.87
C GLY A 133 10.42 0.71 2.46
N GLN A 134 11.28 1.67 2.75
CA GLN A 134 12.57 1.42 3.41
C GLN A 134 12.43 1.16 4.92
N GLY A 135 11.23 1.37 5.47
CA GLY A 135 10.84 0.96 6.82
C GLY A 135 11.02 2.02 7.89
N THR A 136 10.68 1.61 9.11
CA THR A 136 10.47 2.49 10.27
C THR A 136 11.76 2.82 11.05
N THR A 137 12.88 2.15 10.80
CA THR A 137 14.07 2.21 11.66
C THR A 137 15.18 3.14 11.18
N SER A 138 15.15 3.59 9.93
CA SER A 138 16.09 4.59 9.44
C SER A 138 15.41 5.64 8.57
N ASN A 139 15.72 6.89 8.82
CA ASN A 139 15.34 7.99 7.95
C ASN A 139 16.33 8.04 6.79
N THR A 140 16.04 7.30 5.73
CA THR A 140 16.94 7.16 4.58
C THR A 140 16.80 8.29 3.56
N ASN A 141 15.72 9.07 3.65
CA ASN A 141 15.45 10.21 2.78
C ASN A 141 15.60 11.54 3.54
N THR A 142 16.72 11.71 4.23
CA THR A 142 16.99 12.92 5.05
C THR A 142 17.12 14.20 4.23
N VAL A 143 17.39 14.06 2.94
CA VAL A 143 17.50 15.20 2.00
C VAL A 143 16.15 15.78 1.60
N TYR A 144 15.07 15.03 1.77
CA TYR A 144 13.75 15.46 1.33
C TYR A 144 13.16 16.54 2.23
N ASN A 145 12.99 17.74 1.69
CA ASN A 145 12.29 18.85 2.32
C ASN A 145 10.81 18.82 1.93
N ARG A 146 9.95 18.54 2.89
CA ARG A 146 8.51 18.42 2.69
C ARG A 146 7.84 19.75 2.35
N SER A 147 8.38 20.85 2.92
CA SER A 147 7.83 22.18 2.68
C SER A 147 8.09 22.61 1.24
N ASP A 148 9.36 22.49 0.78
CA ASP A 148 9.73 22.87 -0.58
C ASP A 148 8.88 22.10 -1.62
N ALA A 149 8.70 20.78 -1.43
CA ALA A 149 7.86 19.97 -2.30
C ALA A 149 6.39 20.43 -2.33
N ALA A 150 5.85 20.83 -1.17
CA ALA A 150 4.47 21.29 -1.06
C ALA A 150 4.29 22.75 -1.58
N ASP A 151 5.29 23.58 -1.38
CA ASP A 151 5.30 24.95 -1.90
C ASP A 151 5.35 24.92 -3.42
N TYR A 152 6.26 24.11 -4.00
CA TYR A 152 6.28 23.86 -5.45
C TYR A 152 4.93 23.38 -5.96
N ALA A 153 4.31 22.44 -5.26
CA ALA A 153 3.00 21.92 -5.65
C ALA A 153 1.93 23.01 -5.67
N GLN A 154 1.94 23.93 -4.72
CA GLN A 154 0.98 25.03 -4.68
C GLN A 154 1.26 26.09 -5.76
N ASP A 155 2.53 26.38 -6.03
CA ASP A 155 2.94 27.36 -7.03
C ASP A 155 2.55 26.94 -8.46
N TYR A 156 2.61 25.62 -8.73
CA TYR A 156 2.39 25.08 -10.07
C TYR A 156 1.12 24.24 -10.25
N ALA A 157 0.26 24.11 -9.24
CA ALA A 157 -0.96 23.29 -9.33
C ALA A 157 -1.95 23.71 -10.43
N THR A 158 -1.97 24.99 -10.81
CA THR A 158 -2.86 25.56 -11.84
C THR A 158 -2.09 26.28 -12.93
N SER A 159 -0.78 26.10 -12.96
CA SER A 159 0.12 26.64 -13.99
C SER A 159 1.26 25.64 -14.22
N TYR A 160 1.84 25.65 -15.40
CA TYR A 160 2.87 24.69 -15.77
C TYR A 160 4.25 25.33 -15.69
N ASN A 161 5.20 24.67 -15.02
CA ASN A 161 6.58 25.12 -14.98
C ASN A 161 7.19 24.97 -16.39
N PRO A 162 7.65 26.07 -17.03
CA PRO A 162 8.14 26.06 -18.41
C PRO A 162 9.42 25.23 -18.62
N ASN A 163 10.09 24.80 -17.55
CA ASN A 163 11.27 23.94 -17.63
C ASN A 163 10.90 22.45 -17.87
N TYR A 164 9.63 22.10 -17.82
CA TYR A 164 9.12 20.75 -18.02
C TYR A 164 8.03 20.73 -19.09
N PRO A 165 7.91 19.66 -19.89
CA PRO A 165 6.81 19.53 -20.82
C PRO A 165 5.50 19.33 -20.08
N ASP A 166 4.43 19.88 -20.64
CA ASP A 166 3.06 19.53 -20.31
C ASP A 166 2.69 18.24 -21.07
N TYR A 167 2.36 17.19 -20.33
CA TYR A 167 1.90 15.91 -20.90
C TYR A 167 0.37 15.78 -20.90
N ASN A 168 -0.36 16.81 -20.51
CA ASN A 168 -1.81 16.86 -20.61
C ASN A 168 -2.22 17.00 -22.06
N ASP A 169 -2.62 15.93 -22.70
CA ASP A 169 -3.03 15.95 -24.09
C ASP A 169 -4.50 15.51 -24.28
N PRO A 170 -5.14 15.91 -25.38
CA PRO A 170 -6.52 15.55 -25.68
C PRO A 170 -6.77 14.04 -25.86
N ASN A 171 -5.74 13.22 -25.96
CA ASN A 171 -5.84 11.77 -26.15
C ASN A 171 -5.82 11.00 -24.82
N GLY A 172 -5.87 11.69 -23.67
CA GLY A 172 -6.00 11.10 -22.35
C GLY A 172 -4.70 10.77 -21.64
N ASN A 173 -3.54 11.17 -22.18
CA ASN A 173 -2.32 11.15 -21.39
C ASN A 173 -2.38 12.26 -20.35
N GLY A 174 -2.11 11.94 -19.11
CA GLY A 174 -2.18 12.90 -18.01
C GLY A 174 -0.81 13.37 -17.56
N ASP A 175 -0.76 14.53 -16.92
CA ASP A 175 0.45 15.16 -16.38
C ASP A 175 0.64 14.90 -14.87
N CYS A 176 -0.25 14.15 -14.24
CA CYS A 176 -0.31 14.00 -12.79
C CYS A 176 1.01 13.52 -12.17
N THR A 177 1.65 12.54 -12.77
CA THR A 177 2.89 11.95 -12.24
C THR A 177 4.12 12.78 -12.61
N ASN A 178 4.14 13.43 -13.79
CA ASN A 178 5.16 14.41 -14.14
C ASN A 178 5.18 15.55 -13.12
N PHE A 179 4.02 16.10 -12.79
CA PHE A 179 3.86 17.13 -11.77
C PHE A 179 4.35 16.68 -10.40
N VAL A 180 3.90 15.51 -9.92
CA VAL A 180 4.34 14.95 -8.63
C VAL A 180 5.85 14.71 -8.61
N SER A 181 6.42 14.25 -9.72
CA SER A 181 7.88 14.06 -9.84
C SER A 181 8.66 15.38 -9.72
N GLN A 182 8.14 16.45 -10.32
CA GLN A 182 8.72 17.79 -10.17
C GLN A 182 8.69 18.25 -8.71
N CYS A 183 7.56 18.10 -8.03
CA CYS A 183 7.43 18.45 -6.61
C CYS A 183 8.44 17.67 -5.72
N VAL A 184 8.55 16.37 -5.95
CA VAL A 184 9.48 15.52 -5.19
C VAL A 184 10.94 15.87 -5.48
N TYR A 185 11.25 16.25 -6.70
CA TYR A 185 12.58 16.71 -7.10
C TYR A 185 12.91 18.08 -6.49
N ASP A 186 11.99 19.01 -6.51
CA ASP A 186 12.15 20.33 -5.88
C ASP A 186 12.33 20.20 -4.36
N GLY A 187 11.63 19.25 -3.73
CA GLY A 187 11.86 18.86 -2.35
C GLY A 187 13.24 18.23 -2.07
N GLY A 188 14.14 18.19 -3.06
CA GLY A 188 15.55 17.80 -2.91
C GLY A 188 15.84 16.31 -3.13
N MET A 189 14.84 15.49 -3.53
CA MET A 189 15.13 14.07 -3.83
C MET A 189 16.02 13.96 -5.07
N PRO A 190 17.20 13.33 -4.96
CA PRO A 190 18.10 13.22 -6.10
C PRO A 190 17.54 12.30 -7.17
N MET A 191 17.67 12.69 -8.43
CA MET A 191 17.38 11.82 -9.56
C MET A 191 18.26 10.57 -9.53
N ARG A 192 17.73 9.48 -10.07
CA ARG A 192 18.48 8.25 -10.31
C ARG A 192 18.48 7.99 -11.81
N ILE A 193 19.60 8.24 -12.47
CA ILE A 193 19.76 8.14 -13.91
C ILE A 193 20.11 6.69 -14.31
N GLY A 194 19.52 6.20 -15.39
CA GLY A 194 19.76 4.87 -15.93
C GLY A 194 18.70 4.44 -16.95
N SER A 195 18.62 3.15 -17.27
CA SER A 195 17.86 2.62 -18.43
C SER A 195 16.69 1.70 -18.10
N THR A 196 16.31 1.56 -16.82
CA THR A 196 15.19 0.68 -16.42
C THR A 196 14.16 1.44 -15.57
N ASP A 197 13.02 0.82 -15.25
CA ASP A 197 12.01 1.34 -14.31
C ASP A 197 12.54 1.58 -12.89
N ALA A 198 13.74 1.03 -12.59
CA ALA A 198 14.48 1.35 -11.39
C ALA A 198 14.95 2.81 -11.32
N TYR A 199 14.93 3.53 -12.41
CA TYR A 199 15.46 4.87 -12.55
C TYR A 199 14.33 5.89 -12.58
N TRP A 200 14.61 7.07 -12.02
CA TRP A 200 13.67 8.17 -11.93
C TRP A 200 14.44 9.47 -12.20
N TYR A 201 14.24 10.02 -13.39
CA TYR A 201 14.96 11.22 -13.83
C TYR A 201 14.23 11.96 -14.94
N TYR A 202 14.57 13.24 -15.07
CA TYR A 202 14.29 14.11 -16.19
C TYR A 202 15.55 14.94 -16.51
N ASN A 203 15.96 14.97 -17.78
CA ASN A 203 17.12 15.75 -18.24
C ASN A 203 16.98 16.13 -19.72
N SER A 204 18.00 16.80 -20.28
CA SER A 204 18.03 17.22 -21.69
C SER A 204 17.93 16.09 -22.72
N SER A 205 18.20 14.85 -22.31
CA SER A 205 18.09 13.65 -23.18
C SER A 205 16.71 12.98 -23.08
N GLY A 206 15.82 13.46 -22.21
CA GLY A 206 14.49 12.92 -21.97
C GLY A 206 14.21 12.57 -20.51
N ARG A 207 13.27 11.67 -20.31
CA ARG A 207 12.81 11.23 -18.99
C ARG A 207 12.75 9.71 -18.87
N SER A 208 12.83 9.20 -17.65
CA SER A 208 12.47 7.81 -17.36
C SER A 208 10.93 7.62 -17.39
N PRO A 209 10.43 6.40 -17.68
CA PRO A 209 9.02 6.09 -17.53
C PRO A 209 8.47 6.44 -16.16
N SER A 210 9.25 6.20 -15.10
CA SER A 210 8.87 6.49 -13.70
C SER A 210 8.78 7.99 -13.35
N TRP A 211 9.25 8.88 -14.22
CA TRP A 211 9.08 10.32 -14.03
C TRP A 211 7.64 10.79 -14.33
N ALA A 212 6.97 10.21 -15.31
CA ALA A 212 5.66 10.68 -15.75
C ALA A 212 4.57 9.60 -15.85
N GLY A 213 4.89 8.33 -15.69
CA GLY A 213 3.92 7.23 -15.68
C GLY A 213 3.60 6.81 -14.24
N ALA A 214 2.32 6.81 -13.87
CA ALA A 214 1.87 6.58 -12.50
C ALA A 214 2.31 5.20 -11.97
N ASP A 215 2.10 4.13 -12.74
CA ASP A 215 2.49 2.80 -12.34
C ASP A 215 4.02 2.63 -12.25
N TYR A 216 4.77 3.20 -13.20
CA TYR A 216 6.24 3.19 -13.13
C TYR A 216 6.78 4.00 -11.94
N PHE A 217 6.12 5.10 -11.57
CA PHE A 217 6.45 5.88 -10.39
C PHE A 217 6.20 5.04 -9.13
N MET A 218 5.05 4.41 -9.00
CA MET A 218 4.74 3.51 -7.90
C MET A 218 5.82 2.43 -7.75
N ARG A 219 6.16 1.75 -8.83
CA ARG A 219 7.20 0.70 -8.83
C ARG A 219 8.57 1.24 -8.43
N HIS A 220 8.95 2.44 -8.89
CA HIS A 220 10.22 3.07 -8.48
C HIS A 220 10.29 3.30 -6.97
N TRP A 221 9.20 3.78 -6.37
CA TRP A 221 9.17 4.09 -4.95
C TRP A 221 8.97 2.86 -4.05
N THR A 222 8.32 1.81 -4.55
CA THR A 222 7.83 0.70 -3.73
C THR A 222 8.45 -0.66 -4.07
N LYS A 223 9.18 -0.78 -5.19
CA LYS A 223 9.66 -2.07 -5.71
C LYS A 223 10.96 -2.51 -5.08
N VAL A 224 11.04 -3.79 -4.72
CA VAL A 224 12.26 -4.46 -4.29
C VAL A 224 12.64 -5.54 -5.29
N ARG A 225 13.76 -5.37 -6.00
CA ARG A 225 14.24 -6.35 -6.99
C ARG A 225 15.25 -7.35 -6.45
N SER A 226 16.05 -6.94 -5.47
CA SER A 226 17.11 -7.77 -4.89
C SER A 226 17.60 -7.15 -3.59
N SER A 227 18.54 -7.82 -2.92
CA SER A 227 19.20 -7.29 -1.73
C SER A 227 19.95 -5.96 -1.95
N SER A 228 20.26 -5.63 -3.19
CA SER A 228 20.99 -4.41 -3.57
C SER A 228 20.10 -3.29 -4.13
N TYR A 229 18.81 -3.55 -4.36
CA TYR A 229 17.90 -2.57 -4.94
C TYR A 229 16.57 -2.56 -4.18
N TYR A 230 16.23 -1.41 -3.64
CA TYR A 230 15.02 -1.18 -2.84
C TYR A 230 14.26 0.02 -3.35
N GLY A 231 12.94 0.00 -3.15
CA GLY A 231 12.09 1.17 -3.30
C GLY A 231 12.57 2.31 -2.41
N ARG A 232 12.38 3.55 -2.84
CA ARG A 232 12.91 4.74 -2.15
C ARG A 232 11.94 5.32 -1.13
N ALA A 233 10.68 4.85 -1.10
CA ALA A 233 9.71 5.27 -0.08
C ALA A 233 10.19 4.88 1.31
N TYR A 234 9.91 5.74 2.29
CA TYR A 234 10.14 5.41 3.69
C TYR A 234 9.16 4.34 4.17
N GLU A 235 7.87 4.55 3.91
CA GLU A 235 6.78 3.61 4.24
C GLU A 235 5.69 3.70 3.17
N VAL A 236 5.01 2.58 2.94
CA VAL A 236 3.90 2.48 1.99
C VAL A 236 2.73 1.79 2.66
N ARG A 237 1.53 2.29 2.44
CA ARG A 237 0.28 1.65 2.85
C ARG A 237 -0.71 1.64 1.71
N ILE A 238 -1.52 0.58 1.66
CA ILE A 238 -2.63 0.44 0.72
C ILE A 238 -3.93 0.48 1.51
N TYR A 239 -4.93 1.11 0.93
CA TYR A 239 -6.25 1.25 1.55
C TYR A 239 -7.35 1.08 0.51
N THR A 240 -8.50 0.55 0.91
CA THR A 240 -9.71 0.70 0.13
C THR A 240 -10.29 2.09 0.32
N ARG A 241 -11.00 2.59 -0.68
CA ARG A 241 -11.81 3.81 -0.59
C ARG A 241 -12.67 3.83 0.68
N ASP A 242 -13.46 2.77 0.88
CA ASP A 242 -14.42 2.70 2.00
C ASP A 242 -13.74 2.64 3.37
N TYR A 243 -12.57 1.97 3.46
CA TYR A 243 -11.78 2.02 4.70
C TYR A 243 -11.38 3.45 5.05
N ILE A 244 -10.88 4.22 4.09
CA ILE A 244 -10.45 5.61 4.32
C ILE A 244 -11.64 6.47 4.76
N LEU A 245 -12.78 6.37 4.06
CA LEU A 245 -13.95 7.19 4.36
C LEU A 245 -14.51 6.93 5.78
N ASN A 246 -14.43 5.69 6.23
CA ASN A 246 -14.85 5.27 7.56
C ASN A 246 -13.77 5.51 8.65
N ASN A 247 -12.50 5.73 8.27
CA ASN A 247 -11.36 5.84 9.19
C ASN A 247 -10.47 7.05 8.85
N ARG A 248 -11.07 8.20 8.53
CA ARG A 248 -10.35 9.40 8.03
C ARG A 248 -9.19 9.83 8.91
N ALA A 249 -9.38 9.85 10.24
CA ALA A 249 -8.32 10.25 11.18
C ALA A 249 -7.14 9.26 11.19
N THR A 250 -7.40 7.96 11.05
CA THR A 250 -6.37 6.92 10.96
C THR A 250 -5.58 7.03 9.66
N PHE A 251 -6.26 7.17 8.53
CA PHE A 251 -5.61 7.42 7.25
C PHE A 251 -4.78 8.70 7.29
N GLY A 252 -5.38 9.79 7.75
CA GLY A 252 -4.68 11.08 7.83
C GLY A 252 -3.50 11.08 8.80
N SER A 253 -3.51 10.25 9.86
CA SER A 253 -2.37 10.14 10.77
C SER A 253 -1.12 9.57 10.09
N PHE A 254 -1.29 8.78 9.04
CA PHE A 254 -0.18 8.27 8.24
C PHE A 254 0.45 9.34 7.37
N LEU A 255 -0.36 10.20 6.75
CA LEU A 255 0.10 11.21 5.78
C LEU A 255 0.81 12.37 6.45
N SER A 256 1.80 12.89 5.76
CA SER A 256 2.50 14.14 6.08
C SER A 256 2.56 15.05 4.84
N LEU A 257 2.85 16.32 5.02
CA LEU A 257 3.11 17.28 3.95
C LEU A 257 4.14 16.69 2.96
N GLY A 258 3.91 16.82 1.66
CA GLY A 258 4.79 16.31 0.61
C GLY A 258 4.77 14.79 0.42
N ASP A 259 3.92 14.04 1.13
CA ASP A 259 3.70 12.63 0.82
C ASP A 259 2.82 12.48 -0.43
N ILE A 260 2.95 11.35 -1.09
CA ILE A 260 2.26 11.06 -2.34
C ILE A 260 1.10 10.10 -2.08
N VAL A 261 0.01 10.33 -2.77
CA VAL A 261 -1.11 9.39 -2.83
C VAL A 261 -1.35 9.04 -4.29
N GLN A 262 -1.47 7.74 -4.56
CA GLN A 262 -1.81 7.23 -5.88
C GLN A 262 -3.10 6.43 -5.84
N VAL A 263 -3.82 6.44 -6.94
CA VAL A 263 -5.01 5.61 -7.19
C VAL A 263 -4.57 4.40 -7.97
N LEU A 264 -4.98 3.21 -7.52
CA LEU A 264 -4.83 1.96 -8.26
C LEU A 264 -6.16 1.58 -8.90
N ASP A 265 -6.12 1.18 -10.16
CA ASP A 265 -7.23 0.46 -10.77
C ASP A 265 -7.46 -0.86 -10.02
N GLY A 266 -8.70 -1.14 -9.69
CA GLY A 266 -9.09 -2.37 -9.01
C GLY A 266 -9.04 -3.63 -9.89
N ALA A 267 -8.94 -3.47 -11.22
CA ALA A 267 -8.94 -4.59 -12.15
C ALA A 267 -7.54 -5.19 -12.34
N ASP A 268 -6.49 -4.36 -12.39
CA ASP A 268 -5.12 -4.79 -12.70
C ASP A 268 -4.07 -4.33 -11.67
N SER A 269 -4.47 -3.53 -10.69
CA SER A 269 -3.57 -2.93 -9.68
C SER A 269 -2.52 -1.99 -10.26
N GLU A 270 -2.71 -1.46 -11.46
CA GLU A 270 -1.86 -0.42 -12.01
C GLU A 270 -2.22 0.94 -11.41
N ALA A 271 -1.21 1.73 -11.09
CA ALA A 271 -1.44 3.09 -10.64
C ALA A 271 -1.85 3.98 -11.82
N THR A 272 -3.00 4.62 -11.71
CA THR A 272 -3.63 5.43 -12.77
C THR A 272 -3.49 6.93 -12.53
N HIS A 273 -3.35 7.36 -11.28
CA HIS A 273 -3.30 8.77 -10.91
C HIS A 273 -2.36 9.02 -9.73
N SER A 274 -1.78 10.23 -9.67
CA SER A 274 -0.84 10.65 -8.63
C SER A 274 -1.19 12.05 -8.14
N ILE A 275 -1.21 12.23 -6.81
CA ILE A 275 -1.41 13.52 -6.16
C ILE A 275 -0.38 13.71 -5.04
N ILE A 276 -0.11 14.95 -4.65
CA ILE A 276 0.81 15.28 -3.56
C ILE A 276 0.08 16.03 -2.44
N ILE A 277 0.41 15.71 -1.20
CA ILE A 277 -0.15 16.40 -0.03
C ILE A 277 0.47 17.79 0.08
N SER A 278 -0.34 18.82 -0.14
CA SER A 278 0.08 20.22 -0.18
C SER A 278 -0.17 20.98 1.12
N GLN A 279 -1.15 20.54 1.94
CA GLN A 279 -1.40 21.12 3.26
C GLN A 279 -1.96 20.06 4.22
N LYS A 280 -1.63 20.19 5.50
CA LYS A 280 -2.20 19.38 6.57
C LYS A 280 -2.26 20.17 7.86
N THR A 281 -3.45 20.47 8.34
CA THR A 281 -3.67 21.13 9.64
C THR A 281 -4.17 20.19 10.73
N SER A 282 -4.75 19.05 10.34
CA SER A 282 -5.13 17.95 11.23
C SER A 282 -5.17 16.63 10.46
N ASN A 283 -5.44 15.52 11.16
CA ASN A 283 -5.61 14.21 10.50
C ASN A 283 -6.91 14.09 9.67
N THR A 284 -7.80 15.06 9.77
CA THR A 284 -9.06 15.12 8.99
C THR A 284 -9.18 16.38 8.13
N ASN A 285 -8.17 17.24 8.15
CA ASN A 285 -8.08 18.40 7.27
C ASN A 285 -6.76 18.36 6.53
N ILE A 286 -6.80 17.74 5.36
CA ILE A 286 -5.66 17.45 4.50
C ILE A 286 -6.02 17.90 3.09
N ARG A 287 -5.11 18.63 2.46
CA ARG A 287 -5.24 19.17 1.11
C ARG A 287 -4.18 18.58 0.20
N TYR A 288 -4.52 18.50 -1.09
CA TYR A 288 -3.63 17.99 -2.12
C TYR A 288 -3.59 18.94 -3.32
N CYS A 289 -2.51 18.83 -4.08
CA CYS A 289 -2.38 19.40 -5.41
C CYS A 289 -2.21 18.29 -6.45
N ALA A 290 -2.69 18.54 -7.67
CA ALA A 290 -2.61 17.61 -8.79
C ALA A 290 -2.67 18.34 -10.14
N HIS A 291 -2.11 17.69 -11.18
CA HIS A 291 -2.38 17.98 -12.60
C HIS A 291 -3.30 16.90 -13.21
N THR A 292 -3.63 17.06 -14.47
CA THR A 292 -4.64 16.34 -15.28
C THR A 292 -6.04 16.90 -15.05
N ASN A 293 -6.47 17.04 -13.80
CA ASN A 293 -7.56 17.90 -13.37
C ASN A 293 -6.95 18.90 -12.40
N ASP A 294 -6.40 19.98 -12.92
CA ASP A 294 -5.64 20.98 -12.18
C ASP A 294 -6.30 21.36 -10.87
N THR A 295 -5.71 20.97 -9.79
CA THR A 295 -6.29 21.10 -8.45
C THR A 295 -5.30 21.76 -7.51
N LEU A 296 -5.67 22.95 -7.01
CA LEU A 296 -4.95 23.66 -5.96
C LEU A 296 -5.64 23.43 -4.61
N ASN A 297 -4.96 22.79 -3.68
CA ASN A 297 -5.44 22.57 -2.31
C ASN A 297 -6.83 21.91 -2.22
N GLY A 298 -7.09 20.90 -3.07
CA GLY A 298 -8.32 20.11 -3.04
C GLY A 298 -8.44 19.32 -1.72
N ASP A 299 -9.66 19.05 -1.30
CA ASP A 299 -9.92 18.23 -0.12
C ASP A 299 -9.70 16.73 -0.44
N ILE A 300 -8.77 16.07 0.26
CA ILE A 300 -8.41 14.68 -0.05
C ILE A 300 -9.58 13.71 0.17
N PHE A 301 -10.42 13.95 1.16
CA PHE A 301 -11.54 13.03 1.44
C PHE A 301 -12.68 13.20 0.43
N SER A 302 -12.84 14.40 -0.12
CA SER A 302 -13.74 14.64 -1.26
C SER A 302 -13.24 13.95 -2.51
N PHE A 303 -11.94 14.02 -2.80
CA PHE A 303 -11.31 13.29 -3.89
C PHE A 303 -11.52 11.78 -3.75
N ILE A 304 -11.18 11.21 -2.60
CA ILE A 304 -11.34 9.77 -2.32
C ILE A 304 -12.80 9.33 -2.39
N ASN A 305 -13.75 10.17 -1.97
CA ASN A 305 -15.18 9.86 -2.09
C ASN A 305 -15.66 9.79 -3.55
N GLY A 306 -14.99 10.49 -4.46
CA GLY A 306 -15.27 10.46 -5.91
C GLY A 306 -14.69 9.26 -6.65
N LEU A 307 -13.82 8.45 -6.01
CA LEU A 307 -13.24 7.25 -6.61
C LEU A 307 -14.30 6.15 -6.76
N ASP A 308 -14.09 5.23 -7.70
CA ASP A 308 -14.91 4.04 -7.81
C ASP A 308 -14.68 3.11 -6.61
N ALA A 309 -15.70 2.31 -6.26
CA ALA A 309 -15.63 1.41 -5.11
C ALA A 309 -14.58 0.29 -5.27
N THR A 310 -14.18 0.02 -6.51
CA THR A 310 -13.14 -0.96 -6.85
C THR A 310 -11.74 -0.38 -6.83
N GLU A 311 -11.59 0.94 -6.82
CA GLU A 311 -10.29 1.60 -6.78
C GLU A 311 -9.66 1.54 -5.38
N TRP A 312 -8.34 1.50 -5.38
CA TRP A 312 -7.52 1.47 -4.19
C TRP A 312 -6.67 2.72 -4.09
N VAL A 313 -6.26 3.02 -2.88
CA VAL A 313 -5.42 4.18 -2.57
C VAL A 313 -4.10 3.70 -2.01
N VAL A 314 -3.00 4.04 -2.67
CA VAL A 314 -1.64 3.83 -2.16
C VAL A 314 -1.12 5.13 -1.59
N ALA A 315 -0.81 5.10 -0.30
CA ALA A 315 -0.14 6.22 0.37
C ALA A 315 1.36 5.94 0.47
N ILE A 316 2.17 6.81 -0.11
CA ILE A 316 3.61 6.69 -0.20
C ILE A 316 4.25 7.78 0.66
N LYS A 317 4.81 7.39 1.78
CA LYS A 317 5.57 8.29 2.64
C LYS A 317 7.00 8.38 2.11
N ILE A 318 7.39 9.58 1.65
CA ILE A 318 8.72 9.79 1.04
C ILE A 318 9.80 9.82 2.10
N ARG A 319 9.52 10.38 3.27
CA ARG A 319 10.47 10.54 4.36
C ARG A 319 9.81 10.24 5.69
N ASN A 320 10.59 9.84 6.69
CA ASN A 320 10.15 9.88 8.08
C ASN A 320 9.81 11.33 8.46
N SER A 321 8.75 11.51 9.21
CA SER A 321 8.24 12.84 9.62
C SER A 321 9.18 13.54 10.59
#